data_0e8a59d7ca17ded8040ca4aadc6fe7fe
#
_entry.id   0e8a59d7ca17ded8040ca4aadc6fe7fe
#
_cell.length_a   1.000
_cell.length_b   1.000
_cell.length_c   1.000
_cell.angle_alpha   90.00
_cell.angle_beta   90.00
_cell.angle_gamma   90.00
#
_symmetry.space_group_name_H-M   'P 1'
#
loop_
_entity.id
_entity.type
_entity.pdbx_description
1 polymer ?
#
loop_
_entity_poly.entity_id
_entity_poly.type
_entity_poly.pdbx_seq_one_letter_code
_entity_poly.pdbx_strand_id
1 'polypeptide(L)'
;MHPNLVNYALSYAEHGFSVIPIGNNKRPLIKFANKPPLEGNEIKQLWQKYPTANIALKTDKFFVIDVDRHSGEDGMKSIKALNHDEWFKNTLTERTAHNGFHFFFTKPKDLKIQQNIGFLPSVDLKAHENNYVVVAPSQLGDKQYKWLNSEPMREPPQGLINLILEKQKEFK
;
A
#
# COMPACT_ATOMS: atom_id res chain seq x y z
N MET A 1 -14.08 7.00 -18.54
CA MET A 1 -12.84 7.67 -18.97
C MET A 1 -11.85 7.68 -17.82
N HIS A 2 -10.60 7.29 -18.10
CA HIS A 2 -9.56 7.27 -17.07
C HIS A 2 -8.85 8.63 -17.05
N PRO A 3 -8.89 9.39 -15.96
CA PRO A 3 -8.23 10.69 -15.89
C PRO A 3 -6.71 10.51 -15.82
N ASN A 4 -5.99 11.57 -16.20
CA ASN A 4 -4.55 11.61 -16.02
C ASN A 4 -4.24 11.97 -14.57
N LEU A 5 -3.53 11.10 -13.87
CA LEU A 5 -3.28 11.22 -12.43
C LEU A 5 -1.98 11.94 -12.07
N VAL A 6 -1.37 12.64 -13.02
CA VAL A 6 -0.05 13.27 -12.81
C VAL A 6 0.00 14.18 -11.58
N ASN A 7 -1.05 14.96 -11.35
CA ASN A 7 -1.05 15.90 -10.21
C ASN A 7 -1.07 15.18 -8.87
N TYR A 8 -1.76 14.04 -8.80
CA TYR A 8 -1.75 13.20 -7.60
C TYR A 8 -0.37 12.56 -7.41
N ALA A 9 0.23 12.08 -8.49
CA ALA A 9 1.59 11.50 -8.43
C ALA A 9 2.61 12.52 -7.93
N LEU A 10 2.53 13.76 -8.44
CA LEU A 10 3.39 14.86 -7.99
C LEU A 10 3.18 15.17 -6.51
N SER A 11 1.93 15.18 -6.05
CA SER A 11 1.61 15.43 -4.65
C SER A 11 2.20 14.35 -3.73
N TYR A 12 2.08 13.09 -4.10
CA TYR A 12 2.71 11.99 -3.33
C TYR A 12 4.22 12.19 -3.25
N ALA A 13 4.85 12.52 -4.36
CA ALA A 13 6.30 12.74 -4.39
C ALA A 13 6.71 13.91 -3.50
N GLU A 14 5.94 15.00 -3.51
CA GLU A 14 6.20 16.16 -2.64
C GLU A 14 6.11 15.79 -1.16
N HIS A 15 5.29 14.81 -0.81
CA HIS A 15 5.17 14.32 0.56
C HIS A 15 6.22 13.25 0.92
N GLY A 16 7.18 13.04 0.05
CA GLY A 16 8.32 12.16 0.33
C GLY A 16 8.15 10.70 -0.06
N PHE A 17 7.08 10.37 -0.78
CA PHE A 17 6.84 8.99 -1.21
C PHE A 17 7.51 8.69 -2.55
N SER A 18 7.93 7.45 -2.73
CA SER A 18 8.50 6.97 -3.98
C SER A 18 7.37 6.47 -4.88
N VAL A 19 7.08 7.23 -5.94
CA VAL A 19 5.95 7.02 -6.84
C VAL A 19 6.35 6.09 -7.98
N ILE A 20 5.44 5.17 -8.35
CA ILE A 20 5.65 4.23 -9.45
C ILE A 20 4.42 4.27 -10.37
N PRO A 21 4.60 4.52 -11.69
CA PRO A 21 3.48 4.40 -12.62
C PRO A 21 3.12 2.93 -12.82
N ILE A 22 1.82 2.64 -12.75
CA ILE A 22 1.27 1.28 -12.78
C ILE A 22 0.32 1.14 -13.95
N GLY A 23 0.43 0.03 -14.68
CA GLY A 23 -0.52 -0.31 -15.74
C GLY A 23 -1.81 -0.90 -15.19
N ASN A 24 -2.78 -1.13 -16.09
CA ASN A 24 -4.09 -1.69 -15.74
C ASN A 24 -4.01 -3.10 -15.15
N ASN A 25 -2.91 -3.79 -15.37
CA ASN A 25 -2.66 -5.13 -14.83
C ASN A 25 -1.98 -5.07 -13.46
N LYS A 26 -1.89 -3.91 -12.82
CA LYS A 26 -1.21 -3.66 -11.56
C LYS A 26 0.30 -3.87 -11.62
N ARG A 27 0.88 -3.89 -12.82
CA ARG A 27 2.33 -4.06 -13.00
C ARG A 27 3.01 -2.72 -13.24
N PRO A 28 4.21 -2.53 -12.67
CA PRO A 28 4.97 -1.31 -12.91
C PRO A 28 5.30 -1.12 -14.39
N LEU A 29 5.22 0.13 -14.86
CA LEU A 29 5.58 0.51 -16.22
C LEU A 29 7.05 0.86 -16.34
N ILE A 30 7.78 0.91 -15.23
CA ILE A 30 9.21 1.19 -15.17
C ILE A 30 9.89 0.22 -14.21
N LYS A 31 11.20 0.11 -14.31
CA LYS A 31 12.01 -0.56 -13.30
C LYS A 31 12.20 0.40 -12.12
N PHE A 32 11.95 -0.08 -10.91
CA PHE A 32 12.00 0.78 -9.72
C PHE A 32 12.87 0.21 -8.59
N ALA A 33 13.13 -1.10 -8.61
CA ALA A 33 13.86 -1.76 -7.54
C ALA A 33 15.27 -1.19 -7.38
N ASN A 34 15.66 -0.87 -6.16
CA ASN A 34 16.96 -0.31 -5.81
C ASN A 34 17.26 1.02 -6.49
N LYS A 35 16.22 1.75 -6.88
CA LYS A 35 16.35 3.06 -7.52
C LYS A 35 15.83 4.16 -6.60
N PRO A 36 16.40 5.39 -6.73
CA PRO A 36 15.90 6.51 -5.94
C PRO A 36 14.48 6.90 -6.37
N PRO A 37 13.75 7.65 -5.53
CA PRO A 37 12.43 8.16 -5.90
C PRO A 37 12.48 8.99 -7.17
N LEU A 38 11.41 8.92 -7.97
CA LEU A 38 11.27 9.75 -9.15
C LEU A 38 11.16 11.22 -8.76
N GLU A 39 11.82 12.08 -9.51
CA GLU A 39 11.69 13.54 -9.36
C GLU A 39 10.49 14.05 -10.16
N GLY A 40 10.05 15.27 -9.84
CA GLY A 40 8.88 15.87 -10.48
C GLY A 40 8.92 15.88 -11.99
N ASN A 41 10.08 16.20 -12.59
CA ASN A 41 10.21 16.22 -14.04
C ASN A 41 10.07 14.82 -14.65
N GLU A 42 10.62 13.81 -13.99
CA GLU A 42 10.48 12.42 -14.43
C GLU A 42 9.03 11.96 -14.36
N ILE A 43 8.32 12.33 -13.30
CA ILE A 43 6.90 12.02 -13.12
C ILE A 43 6.08 12.64 -14.27
N LYS A 44 6.32 13.92 -14.57
CA LYS A 44 5.62 14.60 -15.66
C LYS A 44 5.83 13.90 -17.00
N GLN A 45 7.06 13.52 -17.30
CA GLN A 45 7.39 12.82 -18.53
C GLN A 45 6.73 11.45 -18.61
N LEU A 46 6.72 10.70 -17.51
CA LEU A 46 6.11 9.37 -17.46
C LEU A 46 4.60 9.43 -17.65
N TRP A 47 3.93 10.41 -17.05
CA TRP A 47 2.48 10.54 -17.22
C TRP A 47 2.09 11.17 -18.55
N GLN A 48 3.01 11.81 -19.27
CA GLN A 48 2.81 12.16 -20.68
C GLN A 48 2.89 10.92 -21.57
N LYS A 49 3.88 10.06 -21.30
CA LYS A 49 4.05 8.82 -22.06
C LYS A 49 2.94 7.80 -21.77
N TYR A 50 2.50 7.74 -20.53
CA TYR A 50 1.46 6.82 -20.05
C TYR A 50 0.32 7.59 -19.41
N PRO A 51 -0.53 8.25 -20.21
CA PRO A 51 -1.53 9.19 -19.65
C PRO A 51 -2.62 8.53 -18.80
N THR A 52 -2.80 7.22 -18.90
CA THR A 52 -3.77 6.50 -18.07
C THR A 52 -3.12 5.68 -16.97
N ALA A 53 -1.85 5.92 -16.68
CA ALA A 53 -1.15 5.19 -15.63
C ALA A 53 -1.80 5.42 -14.27
N ASN A 54 -1.91 4.35 -13.51
CA ASN A 54 -2.26 4.40 -12.09
C ASN A 54 -1.00 4.66 -11.26
N ILE A 55 -1.19 4.83 -9.96
CA ILE A 55 -0.13 5.20 -9.03
C ILE A 55 0.06 4.11 -8.00
N ALA A 56 1.30 3.70 -7.79
CA ALA A 56 1.68 2.91 -6.63
C ALA A 56 2.74 3.66 -5.83
N LEU A 57 2.83 3.33 -4.56
CA LEU A 57 3.85 3.84 -3.66
C LEU A 57 4.72 2.68 -3.19
N LYS A 58 6.02 2.89 -3.22
CA LYS A 58 7.00 1.91 -2.77
C LYS A 58 6.93 1.77 -1.25
N THR A 59 6.94 0.54 -0.75
CA THR A 59 6.84 0.28 0.70
C THR A 59 8.22 0.34 1.38
N ASP A 60 8.98 1.38 1.10
CA ASP A 60 10.31 1.59 1.67
C ASP A 60 10.27 2.32 3.02
N LYS A 61 9.30 3.23 3.23
CA LYS A 61 9.20 4.05 4.44
C LYS A 61 8.05 3.68 5.35
N PHE A 62 7.17 2.83 4.90
CA PHE A 62 5.97 2.42 5.63
C PHE A 62 5.65 0.97 5.28
N PHE A 63 4.75 0.36 6.05
CA PHE A 63 4.21 -0.93 5.66
C PHE A 63 2.69 -0.88 5.61
N VAL A 64 2.10 -1.86 4.95
CA VAL A 64 0.66 -1.93 4.72
C VAL A 64 0.15 -3.31 5.11
N ILE A 65 -0.93 -3.33 5.88
CA ILE A 65 -1.72 -4.54 6.08
C ILE A 65 -2.78 -4.52 4.96
N ASP A 66 -2.62 -5.44 4.02
CA ASP A 66 -3.43 -5.52 2.80
C ASP A 66 -4.48 -6.62 2.96
N VAL A 67 -5.72 -6.20 3.12
CA VAL A 67 -6.86 -7.09 3.40
C VAL A 67 -7.63 -7.36 2.12
N ASP A 68 -7.57 -8.58 1.63
CA ASP A 68 -8.29 -8.99 0.42
C ASP A 68 -9.73 -9.37 0.72
N ARG A 69 -10.63 -8.96 -0.18
CA ARG A 69 -12.06 -9.26 -0.09
C ARG A 69 -12.66 -9.51 -1.47
N HIS A 70 -12.15 -10.51 -2.18
CA HIS A 70 -12.71 -10.87 -3.50
C HIS A 70 -12.68 -12.38 -3.69
N SER A 71 -13.45 -12.86 -4.67
CA SER A 71 -13.47 -14.27 -5.07
C SER A 71 -13.79 -15.22 -3.91
N GLY A 72 -14.72 -14.80 -3.03
CA GLY A 72 -15.12 -15.61 -1.87
C GLY A 72 -14.19 -15.48 -0.68
N GLU A 73 -13.09 -14.77 -0.80
CA GLU A 73 -12.15 -14.51 0.29
C GLU A 73 -12.56 -13.25 1.06
N ASP A 74 -12.36 -13.27 2.37
CA ASP A 74 -12.64 -12.12 3.22
C ASP A 74 -11.61 -12.01 4.34
N GLY A 75 -10.55 -11.28 4.08
CA GLY A 75 -9.49 -11.03 5.06
C GLY A 75 -9.97 -10.25 6.28
N MET A 76 -11.10 -9.55 6.21
CA MET A 76 -11.65 -8.88 7.39
C MET A 76 -12.07 -9.87 8.47
N LYS A 77 -12.40 -11.11 8.11
CA LYS A 77 -12.66 -12.15 9.10
C LYS A 77 -11.40 -12.44 9.92
N SER A 78 -10.24 -12.47 9.27
CA SER A 78 -8.95 -12.65 9.94
C SER A 78 -8.63 -11.49 10.87
N ILE A 79 -8.90 -10.25 10.44
CA ILE A 79 -8.68 -9.05 11.26
C ILE A 79 -9.59 -9.09 12.50
N LYS A 80 -10.86 -9.40 12.31
CA LYS A 80 -11.82 -9.46 13.41
C LYS A 80 -11.50 -10.58 14.40
N ALA A 81 -10.96 -11.69 13.91
CA ALA A 81 -10.58 -12.82 14.77
C ALA A 81 -9.44 -12.48 15.73
N LEU A 82 -8.67 -11.42 15.44
CA LEU A 82 -7.63 -10.94 16.36
C LEU A 82 -8.22 -10.31 17.64
N ASN A 83 -9.49 -9.86 17.60
CA ASN A 83 -10.15 -9.16 18.70
C ASN A 83 -9.41 -7.89 19.15
N HIS A 84 -8.79 -7.19 18.19
CA HIS A 84 -8.03 -5.97 18.44
C HIS A 84 -8.37 -4.94 17.36
N ASP A 85 -9.65 -4.62 17.20
CA ASP A 85 -10.10 -3.65 16.21
C ASP A 85 -9.41 -2.29 16.40
N GLU A 86 -9.03 -1.96 17.64
CA GLU A 86 -8.35 -0.71 17.97
C GLU A 86 -6.97 -0.58 17.28
N TRP A 87 -6.34 -1.70 16.91
CA TRP A 87 -5.05 -1.66 16.21
C TRP A 87 -5.15 -1.00 14.83
N PHE A 88 -6.33 -1.06 14.22
CA PHE A 88 -6.56 -0.64 12.84
C PHE A 88 -7.32 0.68 12.75
N LYS A 89 -7.53 1.35 13.88
CA LYS A 89 -8.17 2.67 13.95
C LYS A 89 -7.13 3.77 13.99
N ASN A 90 -7.56 4.97 13.60
CA ASN A 90 -6.75 6.20 13.70
C ASN A 90 -5.45 6.13 12.90
N THR A 91 -5.43 5.35 11.84
CA THR A 91 -4.33 5.34 10.88
C THR A 91 -4.87 5.49 9.47
N LEU A 92 -4.04 5.98 8.57
CA LEU A 92 -4.41 6.16 7.17
C LEU A 92 -4.94 4.85 6.60
N THR A 93 -6.16 4.89 6.06
CA THR A 93 -6.87 3.72 5.57
C THR A 93 -7.44 3.98 4.19
N GLU A 94 -7.29 3.00 3.32
CA GLU A 94 -7.75 3.05 1.95
C GLU A 94 -8.67 1.87 1.66
N ARG A 95 -9.72 2.11 0.87
CA ARG A 95 -10.49 1.02 0.29
C ARG A 95 -9.93 0.70 -1.09
N THR A 96 -9.67 -0.58 -1.35
CA THR A 96 -9.13 -1.02 -2.62
C THR A 96 -10.22 -1.19 -3.67
N ALA A 97 -9.82 -1.34 -4.93
CA ALA A 97 -10.76 -1.48 -6.06
C ALA A 97 -11.72 -2.66 -5.88
N HIS A 98 -11.31 -3.72 -5.22
CA HIS A 98 -12.16 -4.91 -4.99
C HIS A 98 -12.75 -4.96 -3.59
N ASN A 99 -12.95 -3.77 -2.95
CA ASN A 99 -13.57 -3.63 -1.64
C ASN A 99 -12.77 -4.23 -0.48
N GLY A 100 -11.47 -4.43 -0.68
CA GLY A 100 -10.56 -4.73 0.42
C GLY A 100 -10.09 -3.45 1.10
N PHE A 101 -9.07 -3.58 1.92
CA PHE A 101 -8.54 -2.45 2.69
C PHE A 101 -7.02 -2.46 2.70
N HIS A 102 -6.44 -1.26 2.69
CA HIS A 102 -5.04 -1.03 3.01
C HIS A 102 -4.97 -0.21 4.30
N PHE A 103 -4.36 -0.77 5.34
CA PHE A 103 -4.06 -0.05 6.57
C PHE A 103 -2.57 0.30 6.57
N PHE A 104 -2.25 1.58 6.66
CA PHE A 104 -0.89 2.10 6.53
C PHE A 104 -0.31 2.40 7.92
N PHE A 105 0.93 1.98 8.12
CA PHE A 105 1.66 2.22 9.39
C PHE A 105 3.09 2.65 9.09
N THR A 106 3.66 3.49 9.95
CA THR A 106 5.09 3.81 9.85
C THR A 106 5.92 2.60 10.24
N LYS A 107 7.12 2.48 9.68
CA LYS A 107 8.06 1.43 10.07
C LYS A 107 8.78 1.86 11.35
N PRO A 108 8.82 1.01 12.41
CA PRO A 108 9.62 1.30 13.59
C PRO A 108 11.10 1.40 13.23
N LYS A 109 11.81 2.36 13.83
CA LYS A 109 13.22 2.62 13.50
C LYS A 109 14.14 1.46 13.85
N ASP A 110 13.87 0.80 14.97
CA ASP A 110 14.77 -0.21 15.53
C ASP A 110 14.34 -1.65 15.25
N LEU A 111 13.33 -1.83 14.38
CA LEU A 111 12.80 -3.14 14.06
C LEU A 111 12.70 -3.31 12.56
N LYS A 112 13.08 -4.46 12.06
CA LYS A 112 12.88 -4.80 10.67
C LYS A 112 11.55 -5.51 10.50
N ILE A 113 10.61 -4.85 9.84
CA ILE A 113 9.34 -5.44 9.47
C ILE A 113 9.51 -6.12 8.11
N GLN A 114 9.39 -7.45 8.08
CA GLN A 114 9.55 -8.23 6.86
C GLN A 114 8.22 -8.39 6.15
N GLN A 115 8.28 -8.39 4.83
CA GLN A 115 7.11 -8.71 4.01
C GLN A 115 6.64 -10.14 4.30
N ASN A 116 5.33 -10.31 4.35
CA ASN A 116 4.74 -11.60 4.66
C ASN A 116 3.43 -11.78 3.88
N ILE A 117 3.52 -12.41 2.71
CA ILE A 117 2.34 -12.76 1.92
C ILE A 117 1.64 -13.91 2.64
N GLY A 118 0.34 -13.74 2.93
CA GLY A 118 -0.39 -14.72 3.74
C GLY A 118 -0.09 -14.58 5.22
N PHE A 119 0.23 -13.38 5.67
CA PHE A 119 0.41 -13.04 7.08
C PHE A 119 -0.72 -13.59 7.96
N LEU A 120 -1.95 -13.44 7.49
CA LEU A 120 -3.15 -14.10 8.00
C LEU A 120 -3.94 -14.57 6.79
N PRO A 121 -4.96 -15.43 6.94
CA PRO A 121 -5.77 -15.82 5.79
C PRO A 121 -6.38 -14.61 5.08
N SER A 122 -6.09 -14.47 3.80
CA SER A 122 -6.50 -13.36 2.91
C SER A 122 -6.00 -12.00 3.37
N VAL A 123 -4.89 -11.95 4.11
CA VAL A 123 -4.24 -10.72 4.56
C VAL A 123 -2.74 -10.81 4.29
N ASP A 124 -2.21 -9.83 3.56
CA ASP A 124 -0.79 -9.72 3.26
C ASP A 124 -0.17 -8.57 4.04
N LEU A 125 1.08 -8.74 4.42
CA LEU A 125 1.91 -7.67 4.98
C LEU A 125 2.88 -7.21 3.90
N LYS A 126 2.67 -6.00 3.38
CA LYS A 126 3.50 -5.40 2.34
C LYS A 126 4.52 -4.48 3.01
N ALA A 127 5.78 -4.87 3.01
CA ALA A 127 6.81 -4.14 3.74
C ALA A 127 8.18 -4.13 3.06
N HIS A 128 8.39 -4.95 2.03
CA HIS A 128 9.69 -5.00 1.37
C HIS A 128 10.02 -3.65 0.71
N GLU A 129 11.26 -3.21 0.83
CA GLU A 129 11.71 -1.93 0.27
C GLU A 129 11.62 -1.85 -1.25
N ASN A 130 11.54 -3.00 -1.94
CA ASN A 130 11.37 -3.09 -3.38
C ASN A 130 9.99 -3.64 -3.76
N ASN A 131 8.99 -3.44 -2.91
CA ASN A 131 7.61 -3.73 -3.24
C ASN A 131 6.79 -2.44 -3.22
N TYR A 132 5.50 -2.54 -3.52
CA TYR A 132 4.65 -1.37 -3.67
C TYR A 132 3.19 -1.73 -3.37
N VAL A 133 2.39 -0.70 -3.15
CA VAL A 133 0.94 -0.81 -3.06
C VAL A 133 0.30 0.21 -3.99
N VAL A 134 -0.76 -0.19 -4.66
CA VAL A 134 -1.53 0.73 -5.51
C VAL A 134 -2.34 1.65 -4.59
N VAL A 135 -2.40 2.94 -4.91
CA VAL A 135 -3.06 3.93 -4.06
C VAL A 135 -4.09 4.76 -4.82
N ALA A 136 -5.01 5.34 -4.05
CA ALA A 136 -6.03 6.25 -4.55
C ALA A 136 -5.36 7.45 -5.26
N PRO A 137 -5.94 7.99 -6.31
CA PRO A 137 -7.23 7.64 -6.89
C PRO A 137 -7.15 6.66 -8.06
N SER A 138 -6.21 5.74 -8.03
CA SER A 138 -6.05 4.71 -9.07
C SER A 138 -7.36 4.00 -9.34
N GLN A 139 -7.51 3.50 -10.56
CA GLN A 139 -8.77 2.94 -11.04
C GLN A 139 -8.51 1.69 -11.88
N LEU A 140 -9.23 0.63 -11.59
CA LEU A 140 -9.19 -0.62 -12.35
C LEU A 140 -10.57 -0.83 -12.98
N GLY A 141 -10.67 -0.57 -14.29
CA GLY A 141 -11.98 -0.54 -14.95
C GLY A 141 -12.85 0.57 -14.35
N ASP A 142 -14.02 0.22 -13.84
CA ASP A 142 -14.95 1.15 -13.18
C ASP A 142 -14.76 1.18 -11.65
N LYS A 143 -13.80 0.43 -11.12
CA LYS A 143 -13.55 0.32 -9.68
C LYS A 143 -12.37 1.19 -9.28
N GLN A 144 -12.51 1.90 -8.19
CA GLN A 144 -11.56 2.92 -7.78
C GLN A 144 -11.03 2.67 -6.36
N TYR A 145 -9.74 2.94 -6.18
CA TYR A 145 -9.13 3.04 -4.86
C TYR A 145 -9.53 4.37 -4.23
N LYS A 146 -9.94 4.35 -2.97
CA LYS A 146 -10.42 5.56 -2.27
C LYS A 146 -9.85 5.65 -0.85
N TRP A 147 -9.38 6.83 -0.50
CA TRP A 147 -9.04 7.10 0.91
C TRP A 147 -10.32 7.12 1.75
N LEU A 148 -10.31 6.39 2.86
CA LEU A 148 -11.46 6.35 3.79
C LEU A 148 -11.35 7.39 4.88
N ASN A 149 -10.16 7.94 5.10
CA ASN A 149 -9.92 9.00 6.06
C ASN A 149 -8.71 9.82 5.61
N SER A 150 -8.39 10.87 6.37
CA SER A 150 -7.20 11.70 6.16
C SER A 150 -6.26 11.63 7.35
N GLU A 151 -6.31 10.52 8.10
CA GLU A 151 -5.42 10.30 9.22
C GLU A 151 -3.96 10.16 8.75
N PRO A 152 -2.98 10.55 9.56
CA PRO A 152 -1.60 10.20 9.25
C PRO A 152 -1.37 8.69 9.41
N MET A 153 -0.28 8.19 8.85
CA MET A 153 0.19 6.84 9.17
C MET A 153 0.63 6.85 10.63
N ARG A 154 0.03 5.99 11.45
CA ARG A 154 0.40 5.92 12.88
C ARG A 154 1.52 4.91 13.09
N GLU A 155 2.20 5.04 14.21
CA GLU A 155 3.09 3.99 14.65
C GLU A 155 2.27 2.74 14.96
N PRO A 156 2.73 1.54 14.54
CA PRO A 156 1.95 0.34 14.82
C PRO A 156 1.84 0.11 16.33
N PRO A 157 0.65 -0.29 16.81
CA PRO A 157 0.49 -0.65 18.22
C PRO A 157 1.42 -1.79 18.63
N GLN A 158 1.88 -1.81 19.87
CA GLN A 158 2.83 -2.82 20.34
C GLN A 158 2.31 -4.25 20.14
N GLY A 159 1.02 -4.46 20.37
CA GLY A 159 0.41 -5.78 20.15
C GLY A 159 0.50 -6.23 18.70
N LEU A 160 0.30 -5.31 17.76
CA LEU A 160 0.44 -5.62 16.34
C LEU A 160 1.91 -5.92 15.99
N ILE A 161 2.85 -5.16 16.52
CA ILE A 161 4.28 -5.43 16.34
C ILE A 161 4.62 -6.84 16.83
N ASN A 162 4.13 -7.20 18.02
CA ASN A 162 4.39 -8.52 18.61
C ASN A 162 3.87 -9.64 17.70
N LEU A 163 2.66 -9.47 17.16
CA LEU A 163 2.09 -10.44 16.22
C LEU A 163 2.93 -10.56 14.95
N ILE A 164 3.34 -9.43 14.39
CA ILE A 164 4.17 -9.40 13.19
C ILE A 164 5.49 -10.14 13.43
N LEU A 165 6.16 -9.86 14.54
CA LEU A 165 7.44 -10.49 14.88
C LEU A 165 7.28 -11.99 15.12
N GLU A 166 6.19 -12.40 15.76
CA GLU A 166 5.88 -13.81 15.96
C GLU A 166 5.72 -14.54 14.63
N LYS A 167 4.98 -13.93 13.70
CA LYS A 167 4.79 -14.50 12.36
C LYS A 167 6.10 -14.57 11.57
N GLN A 168 7.00 -13.61 11.75
CA GLN A 168 8.31 -13.61 11.09
C GLN A 168 9.17 -14.81 11.52
N LYS A 169 9.04 -15.26 12.75
CA LYS A 169 9.78 -16.41 13.27
C LYS A 169 9.38 -17.71 12.58
N GLU A 170 8.17 -17.79 12.03
CA GLU A 170 7.67 -18.98 11.35
C GLU A 170 8.39 -19.28 10.02
N PHE A 171 9.22 -18.35 9.54
CA PHE A 171 9.97 -18.51 8.29
C PHE A 171 11.37 -19.08 8.45
N LYS A 172 11.77 -19.40 9.64
CA LYS A 172 13.12 -19.95 9.89
C LYS A 172 13.13 -21.45 9.80
#